data_3b21b96893a2d1c2031d5c0b536cfdb5
#
_entry.id   3b21b96893a2d1c2031d5c0b536cfdb5
#
_cell.length_a   1.000
_cell.length_b   1.000
_cell.length_c   1.000
_cell.angle_alpha   90.00
_cell.angle_beta   90.00
_cell.angle_gamma   90.00
#
_symmetry.space_group_name_H-M   'P 1'
#
loop_
_entity.id
_entity.type
_entity.pdbx_description
1 polymer ?
#
loop_
_entity_poly.entity_id
_entity_poly.type
_entity_poly.pdbx_seq_one_letter_code
_entity_poly.pdbx_strand_id
1 'polypeptide(L)'
;MTPDRSNAPIPTMTQTIQRTFRALLASARVMLLFASSATQARGGQYNAVLNIGDAAPRWDGLDGTDGNKHSYKELADAKCVVVAFTCNSCPYARDVEDRVIALAKDYASRGVRVVAINVNLVAEDLLPEMRRRAQERSFPFPYLHDPTQQIAKDYGAIKTPEFFVLDGSGKVAYMGALDDSPDGKAVTKRHVAEAVEAVLAGKAPTLRETVPIGCRVRYARDARGTKAPTP
;
A
#
# COMPACT_ATOMS: atom_id res chain seq x y z
N MET A 1 -59.74 35.90 41.76
CA MET A 1 -58.45 36.67 41.71
C MET A 1 -57.64 36.14 40.57
N THR A 2 -57.70 36.81 39.45
CA THR A 2 -56.88 36.50 38.24
C THR A 2 -55.61 37.39 38.25
N PRO A 3 -54.42 36.88 38.04
CA PRO A 3 -53.18 37.71 38.01
C PRO A 3 -53.14 38.53 36.72
N ASP A 4 -52.84 39.78 36.89
CA ASP A 4 -52.64 40.82 35.88
C ASP A 4 -51.39 40.50 35.06
N ARG A 5 -51.54 40.42 33.72
CA ARG A 5 -50.42 40.12 32.72
C ARG A 5 -49.93 41.36 32.01
N SER A 6 -49.95 42.54 32.60
CA SER A 6 -49.78 43.82 31.91
C SER A 6 -48.38 44.44 32.02
N ASN A 7 -47.31 43.71 32.42
CA ASN A 7 -45.95 44.32 32.50
C ASN A 7 -44.80 43.40 32.06
N ALA A 8 -44.81 43.03 30.80
CA ALA A 8 -43.62 42.43 30.20
C ALA A 8 -42.83 43.56 29.43
N PRO A 9 -41.57 43.79 29.71
CA PRO A 9 -40.80 44.85 29.03
C PRO A 9 -40.58 44.45 27.55
N ILE A 10 -40.92 45.42 26.68
CA ILE A 10 -40.68 45.30 25.23
C ILE A 10 -39.16 45.28 25.00
N PRO A 11 -38.60 44.27 24.32
CA PRO A 11 -37.15 44.23 24.06
C PRO A 11 -36.75 45.39 23.15
N THR A 12 -35.69 46.11 23.56
CA THR A 12 -35.17 47.22 22.80
C THR A 12 -34.61 46.73 21.46
N MET A 13 -34.71 47.57 20.42
CA MET A 13 -34.26 47.29 19.04
C MET A 13 -32.81 46.75 18.96
N THR A 14 -31.94 47.15 19.90
CA THR A 14 -30.57 46.69 20.04
C THR A 14 -30.45 45.20 20.42
N GLN A 15 -31.37 44.71 21.28
CA GLN A 15 -31.36 43.27 21.70
C GLN A 15 -31.85 42.34 20.59
N THR A 16 -32.75 42.82 19.75
CA THR A 16 -33.27 42.04 18.60
C THR A 16 -32.15 41.88 17.53
N ILE A 17 -31.42 42.96 17.25
CA ILE A 17 -30.31 42.92 16.28
C ILE A 17 -29.16 41.98 16.76
N GLN A 18 -28.83 42.03 18.07
CA GLN A 18 -27.79 41.12 18.60
C GLN A 18 -28.18 39.64 18.59
N ARG A 19 -29.47 39.33 18.75
CA ARG A 19 -29.95 37.91 18.66
C ARG A 19 -29.91 37.38 17.22
N THR A 20 -30.30 38.20 16.23
CA THR A 20 -30.22 37.80 14.81
C THR A 20 -28.81 37.66 14.32
N PHE A 21 -27.86 38.53 14.73
CA PHE A 21 -26.45 38.40 14.39
C PHE A 21 -25.79 37.14 15.01
N ARG A 22 -26.14 36.78 16.26
CA ARG A 22 -25.63 35.55 16.88
C ARG A 22 -26.17 34.28 16.22
N ALA A 23 -27.42 34.29 15.77
CA ALA A 23 -28.02 33.17 15.04
C ALA A 23 -27.40 32.96 13.65
N LEU A 24 -27.10 34.05 12.93
CA LEU A 24 -26.44 34.02 11.63
C LEU A 24 -24.96 33.54 11.71
N LEU A 25 -24.22 33.94 12.75
CA LEU A 25 -22.86 33.48 12.97
C LEU A 25 -22.78 32.00 13.41
N ALA A 26 -23.77 31.50 14.14
CA ALA A 26 -23.86 30.10 14.50
C ALA A 26 -24.15 29.20 13.28
N SER A 27 -25.05 29.65 12.38
CA SER A 27 -25.38 28.93 11.14
C SER A 27 -24.20 28.90 10.16
N ALA A 28 -23.40 29.97 10.07
CA ALA A 28 -22.20 30.01 9.23
C ALA A 28 -21.09 29.07 9.73
N ARG A 29 -20.95 28.89 11.05
CA ARG A 29 -19.98 27.93 11.63
C ARG A 29 -20.36 26.46 11.39
N VAL A 30 -21.65 26.12 11.36
CA VAL A 30 -22.13 24.75 11.05
C VAL A 30 -21.97 24.43 9.57
N MET A 31 -22.12 25.41 8.66
CA MET A 31 -21.90 25.18 7.22
C MET A 31 -20.44 25.00 6.83
N LEU A 32 -19.46 25.53 7.58
CA LEU A 32 -18.04 25.32 7.28
C LEU A 32 -17.51 23.93 7.67
N LEU A 33 -18.23 23.16 8.47
CA LEU A 33 -17.83 21.81 8.89
C LEU A 33 -18.22 20.70 7.88
N PHE A 34 -19.02 20.99 6.86
CA PHE A 34 -19.44 20.03 5.85
C PHE A 34 -18.72 20.16 4.50
N ALA A 35 -17.77 21.06 4.35
CA ALA A 35 -17.14 21.36 3.06
C ALA A 35 -15.73 20.73 2.89
N SER A 36 -15.43 19.62 3.56
CA SER A 36 -14.16 18.92 3.37
C SER A 36 -14.32 17.41 3.16
N SER A 37 -15.32 17.01 2.40
CA SER A 37 -15.23 15.73 1.69
C SER A 37 -14.42 15.96 0.42
N ALA A 38 -13.12 16.21 0.58
CA ALA A 38 -12.20 16.06 -0.52
C ALA A 38 -12.33 14.59 -0.97
N THR A 39 -12.94 14.37 -2.12
CA THR A 39 -12.86 13.11 -2.84
C THR A 39 -11.37 12.88 -3.07
N GLN A 40 -10.71 12.15 -2.17
CA GLN A 40 -9.35 11.69 -2.42
C GLN A 40 -9.42 10.87 -3.70
N ALA A 41 -8.76 11.36 -4.73
CA ALA A 41 -8.53 10.55 -5.93
C ALA A 41 -7.90 9.24 -5.44
N ARG A 42 -8.60 8.12 -5.67
CA ARG A 42 -8.08 6.80 -5.34
C ARG A 42 -6.97 6.51 -6.33
N GLY A 43 -5.79 6.21 -5.82
CA GLY A 43 -4.63 5.83 -6.59
C GLY A 43 -3.50 6.87 -6.56
N GLY A 44 -2.26 6.37 -6.53
CA GLY A 44 -1.03 7.15 -6.64
C GLY A 44 -0.73 7.56 -8.08
N GLN A 45 0.45 8.10 -8.32
CA GLN A 45 0.88 8.54 -9.65
C GLN A 45 1.00 7.37 -10.64
N TYR A 46 1.42 6.18 -10.17
CA TYR A 46 1.65 4.99 -11.00
C TYR A 46 0.86 3.77 -10.53
N ASN A 47 0.05 3.90 -9.50
CA ASN A 47 -0.81 2.85 -8.96
C ASN A 47 -2.25 3.35 -8.92
N ALA A 48 -3.17 2.64 -9.58
CA ALA A 48 -4.57 3.05 -9.69
C ALA A 48 -5.42 2.72 -8.43
N VAL A 49 -4.86 2.00 -7.46
CA VAL A 49 -5.59 1.45 -6.31
C VAL A 49 -5.13 2.08 -5.01
N LEU A 50 -3.83 2.12 -4.75
CA LEU A 50 -3.24 2.61 -3.50
C LEU A 50 -2.57 3.97 -3.67
N ASN A 51 -2.62 4.78 -2.61
CA ASN A 51 -1.84 6.00 -2.44
C ASN A 51 -0.74 5.78 -1.40
N ILE A 52 0.27 6.63 -1.43
CA ILE A 52 1.21 6.75 -0.32
C ILE A 52 0.47 7.17 0.95
N GLY A 53 0.70 6.44 2.04
CA GLY A 53 0.05 6.63 3.33
C GLY A 53 -1.21 5.80 3.54
N ASP A 54 -1.72 5.12 2.51
CA ASP A 54 -2.82 4.17 2.66
C ASP A 54 -2.39 2.96 3.50
N ALA A 55 -3.32 2.38 4.25
CA ALA A 55 -3.11 1.10 4.92
C ALA A 55 -2.93 0.00 3.87
N ALA A 56 -1.85 -0.76 3.98
CA ALA A 56 -1.57 -1.85 3.07
C ALA A 56 -2.62 -2.97 3.21
N PRO A 57 -3.10 -3.54 2.09
CA PRO A 57 -3.96 -4.72 2.12
C PRO A 57 -3.28 -5.88 2.86
N ARG A 58 -4.08 -6.65 3.59
CA ARG A 58 -3.59 -7.77 4.40
C ARG A 58 -4.03 -9.09 3.79
N TRP A 59 -3.18 -10.10 3.90
CA TRP A 59 -3.50 -11.47 3.51
C TRP A 59 -3.62 -12.38 4.72
N ASP A 60 -4.33 -13.49 4.55
CA ASP A 60 -4.45 -14.52 5.56
C ASP A 60 -4.32 -15.90 4.92
N GLY A 61 -3.43 -16.73 5.46
CA GLY A 61 -3.30 -18.14 5.10
C GLY A 61 -2.81 -18.42 3.67
N LEU A 62 -1.95 -17.58 3.07
CA LEU A 62 -1.31 -17.87 1.78
C LEU A 62 -0.31 -19.02 1.92
N ASP A 63 -0.28 -19.92 0.93
CA ASP A 63 0.65 -21.04 0.91
C ASP A 63 2.09 -20.58 0.64
N GLY A 64 3.00 -20.92 1.54
CA GLY A 64 4.42 -20.65 1.41
C GLY A 64 5.21 -21.78 0.73
N THR A 65 6.35 -21.45 0.16
CA THR A 65 7.29 -22.42 -0.42
C THR A 65 7.94 -23.31 0.65
N ASP A 66 7.91 -22.93 1.89
CA ASP A 66 8.36 -23.70 3.07
C ASP A 66 7.37 -24.77 3.53
N GLY A 67 6.18 -24.82 2.93
CA GLY A 67 5.10 -25.76 3.26
C GLY A 67 4.13 -25.27 4.32
N ASN A 68 4.33 -24.05 4.84
CA ASN A 68 3.47 -23.43 5.84
C ASN A 68 2.49 -22.43 5.19
N LYS A 69 1.44 -22.09 5.93
CA LYS A 69 0.57 -20.94 5.60
C LYS A 69 1.02 -19.71 6.33
N HIS A 70 1.07 -18.59 5.61
CA HIS A 70 1.54 -17.31 6.13
C HIS A 70 0.44 -16.26 6.10
N SER A 71 0.38 -15.46 7.15
CA SER A 71 -0.56 -14.35 7.29
C SER A 71 0.17 -13.05 7.57
N TYR A 72 -0.39 -11.94 7.14
CA TYR A 72 0.17 -10.60 7.39
C TYR A 72 0.44 -10.31 8.87
N LYS A 73 -0.34 -10.91 9.78
CA LYS A 73 -0.16 -10.78 11.24
C LYS A 73 1.23 -11.20 11.74
N GLU A 74 1.93 -12.08 11.02
CA GLU A 74 3.30 -12.51 11.36
C GLU A 74 4.33 -11.39 11.22
N LEU A 75 3.94 -10.29 10.59
CA LEU A 75 4.77 -9.10 10.37
C LEU A 75 4.52 -7.99 11.41
N ALA A 76 3.71 -8.26 12.45
CA ALA A 76 3.27 -7.24 13.41
C ALA A 76 4.42 -6.53 14.13
N ASP A 77 5.53 -7.22 14.40
CA ASP A 77 6.70 -6.67 15.08
C ASP A 77 7.74 -6.04 14.13
N ALA A 78 7.46 -6.03 12.82
CA ALA A 78 8.38 -5.46 11.84
C ALA A 78 8.38 -3.93 11.93
N LYS A 79 9.58 -3.33 11.95
CA LYS A 79 9.74 -1.87 11.84
C LYS A 79 9.48 -1.37 10.42
N CYS A 80 9.68 -2.22 9.44
CA CYS A 80 9.46 -1.97 8.03
C CYS A 80 9.19 -3.29 7.31
N VAL A 81 8.27 -3.30 6.36
CA VAL A 81 7.97 -4.47 5.53
C VAL A 81 8.19 -4.12 4.06
N VAL A 82 8.87 -5.00 3.33
CA VAL A 82 8.97 -4.93 1.87
C VAL A 82 8.15 -6.06 1.29
N VAL A 83 7.07 -5.72 0.58
CA VAL A 83 6.27 -6.68 -0.19
C VAL A 83 6.72 -6.62 -1.64
N ALA A 84 7.11 -7.76 -2.19
CA ALA A 84 7.54 -7.90 -3.58
C ALA A 84 6.56 -8.79 -4.35
N PHE A 85 5.79 -8.23 -5.27
CA PHE A 85 5.07 -9.03 -6.24
C PHE A 85 6.05 -9.50 -7.30
N THR A 86 6.27 -10.82 -7.39
CA THR A 86 7.29 -11.42 -8.23
C THR A 86 6.79 -12.74 -8.84
N CYS A 87 7.57 -13.36 -9.72
CA CYS A 87 7.24 -14.67 -10.27
C CYS A 87 8.50 -15.33 -10.89
N ASN A 88 8.45 -16.63 -11.12
CA ASN A 88 9.57 -17.37 -11.72
C ASN A 88 9.68 -17.15 -13.23
N SER A 89 8.55 -16.94 -13.92
CA SER A 89 8.49 -16.90 -15.39
C SER A 89 8.93 -15.56 -15.99
N CYS A 90 9.09 -14.51 -15.16
CA CYS A 90 9.50 -13.17 -15.61
C CYS A 90 11.03 -12.99 -15.56
N PRO A 91 11.71 -12.72 -16.68
CA PRO A 91 13.16 -12.47 -16.66
C PRO A 91 13.54 -11.28 -15.77
N TYR A 92 12.78 -10.18 -15.79
CA TYR A 92 13.03 -9.03 -14.92
C TYR A 92 12.94 -9.38 -13.42
N ALA A 93 11.98 -10.26 -13.04
CA ALA A 93 11.87 -10.72 -11.66
C ALA A 93 13.07 -11.56 -11.25
N ARG A 94 13.61 -12.37 -12.18
CA ARG A 94 14.81 -13.18 -11.97
C ARG A 94 16.07 -12.33 -11.87
N ASP A 95 16.17 -11.27 -12.66
CA ASP A 95 17.32 -10.37 -12.68
C ASP A 95 17.50 -9.57 -11.38
N VAL A 96 16.42 -9.36 -10.61
CA VAL A 96 16.48 -8.64 -9.33
C VAL A 96 16.68 -9.55 -8.11
N GLU A 97 16.56 -10.88 -8.23
CA GLU A 97 16.57 -11.82 -7.10
C GLU A 97 17.77 -11.65 -6.17
N ASP A 98 18.99 -11.56 -6.71
CA ASP A 98 20.19 -11.41 -5.88
C ASP A 98 20.15 -10.13 -5.06
N ARG A 99 19.63 -9.05 -5.63
CA ARG A 99 19.51 -7.76 -4.94
C ARG A 99 18.42 -7.79 -3.87
N VAL A 100 17.32 -8.50 -4.09
CA VAL A 100 16.28 -8.72 -3.08
C VAL A 100 16.77 -9.62 -1.95
N ILE A 101 17.53 -10.67 -2.28
CA ILE A 101 18.16 -11.54 -1.28
C ILE A 101 19.15 -10.75 -0.41
N ALA A 102 20.00 -9.91 -1.03
CA ALA A 102 20.94 -9.06 -0.32
C ALA A 102 20.20 -8.08 0.59
N LEU A 103 19.18 -7.37 0.07
CA LEU A 103 18.35 -6.45 0.86
C LEU A 103 17.74 -7.16 2.08
N ALA A 104 17.17 -8.34 1.89
CA ALA A 104 16.57 -9.10 2.99
C ALA A 104 17.59 -9.47 4.08
N LYS A 105 18.80 -9.92 3.69
CA LYS A 105 19.88 -10.27 4.62
C LYS A 105 20.43 -9.04 5.35
N ASP A 106 20.71 -7.96 4.63
CA ASP A 106 21.34 -6.75 5.16
C ASP A 106 20.46 -6.03 6.19
N TYR A 107 19.14 -6.11 6.01
CA TYR A 107 18.20 -5.37 6.86
C TYR A 107 17.47 -6.23 7.91
N ALA A 108 17.63 -7.56 7.90
CA ALA A 108 16.94 -8.47 8.82
C ALA A 108 17.14 -8.12 10.30
N SER A 109 18.40 -7.85 10.71
CA SER A 109 18.76 -7.50 12.09
C SER A 109 18.24 -6.13 12.52
N ARG A 110 17.85 -5.29 11.56
CA ARG A 110 17.31 -3.94 11.80
C ARG A 110 15.78 -3.91 11.94
N GLY A 111 15.14 -5.09 11.88
CA GLY A 111 13.69 -5.23 12.02
C GLY A 111 12.92 -5.06 10.71
N VAL A 112 13.58 -5.18 9.55
CA VAL A 112 12.91 -5.23 8.25
C VAL A 112 12.53 -6.67 7.92
N ARG A 113 11.33 -6.85 7.37
CA ARG A 113 10.85 -8.13 6.83
C ARG A 113 10.58 -7.98 5.34
N VAL A 114 11.07 -8.92 4.56
CA VAL A 114 10.76 -9.04 3.13
C VAL A 114 9.80 -10.20 2.95
N VAL A 115 8.76 -10.01 2.12
CA VAL A 115 7.83 -11.07 1.71
C VAL A 115 7.67 -10.99 0.19
N ALA A 116 7.88 -12.10 -0.50
CA ALA A 116 7.63 -12.22 -1.93
C ALA A 116 6.28 -12.90 -2.15
N ILE A 117 5.48 -12.40 -3.10
CA ILE A 117 4.16 -12.96 -3.43
C ILE A 117 4.08 -13.17 -4.94
N ASN A 118 3.73 -14.39 -5.34
CA ASN A 118 3.45 -14.77 -6.72
C ASN A 118 1.95 -15.00 -6.89
N VAL A 119 1.39 -14.42 -7.92
CA VAL A 119 -0.05 -14.52 -8.25
C VAL A 119 -0.28 -15.08 -9.65
N ASN A 120 0.77 -15.40 -10.40
CA ASN A 120 0.62 -15.97 -11.73
C ASN A 120 0.18 -17.45 -11.67
N LEU A 121 -0.56 -17.88 -12.70
CA LEU A 121 -1.15 -19.21 -12.77
C LEU A 121 -0.54 -20.09 -13.89
N VAL A 122 0.59 -19.65 -14.49
CA VAL A 122 1.31 -20.47 -15.48
C VAL A 122 2.16 -21.53 -14.78
N ALA A 123 2.47 -22.61 -15.47
CA ALA A 123 3.10 -23.79 -14.87
C ALA A 123 4.38 -23.45 -14.09
N GLU A 124 5.22 -22.58 -14.62
CA GLU A 124 6.49 -22.16 -14.03
C GLU A 124 6.31 -21.35 -12.73
N ASP A 125 5.13 -20.81 -12.49
CA ASP A 125 4.78 -19.95 -11.37
C ASP A 125 3.94 -20.67 -10.31
N LEU A 126 3.61 -21.94 -10.49
CA LEU A 126 2.87 -22.73 -9.51
C LEU A 126 3.77 -23.13 -8.32
N LEU A 127 3.14 -23.43 -7.20
CA LEU A 127 3.81 -23.69 -5.93
C LEU A 127 4.94 -24.73 -5.97
N PRO A 128 4.86 -25.86 -6.73
CA PRO A 128 5.98 -26.80 -6.85
C PRO A 128 7.23 -26.15 -7.45
N GLU A 129 7.10 -25.37 -8.52
CA GLU A 129 8.20 -24.68 -9.19
C GLU A 129 8.72 -23.50 -8.35
N MET A 130 7.83 -22.82 -7.63
CA MET A 130 8.22 -21.80 -6.66
C MET A 130 9.09 -22.39 -5.55
N ARG A 131 8.72 -23.57 -5.01
CA ARG A 131 9.53 -24.29 -4.00
C ARG A 131 10.91 -24.62 -4.52
N ARG A 132 10.98 -25.19 -5.73
CA ARG A 132 12.25 -25.48 -6.38
C ARG A 132 13.11 -24.22 -6.50
N ARG A 133 12.53 -23.12 -7.01
CA ARG A 133 13.24 -21.85 -7.17
C ARG A 133 13.73 -21.29 -5.84
N ALA A 134 12.88 -21.26 -4.81
CA ALA A 134 13.23 -20.77 -3.48
C ALA A 134 14.40 -21.56 -2.87
N GLN A 135 14.44 -22.88 -3.05
CA GLN A 135 15.53 -23.74 -2.60
C GLN A 135 16.81 -23.49 -3.39
N GLU A 136 16.76 -23.47 -4.72
CA GLU A 136 17.91 -23.21 -5.61
C GLU A 136 18.57 -21.87 -5.30
N ARG A 137 17.76 -20.85 -5.00
CA ARG A 137 18.23 -19.49 -4.73
C ARG A 137 18.46 -19.20 -3.24
N SER A 138 18.13 -20.16 -2.36
CA SER A 138 18.20 -20.00 -0.90
C SER A 138 17.54 -18.70 -0.43
N PHE A 139 16.27 -18.49 -0.79
CA PHE A 139 15.52 -17.29 -0.40
C PHE A 139 15.45 -17.16 1.12
N PRO A 140 15.93 -16.05 1.71
CA PRO A 140 15.90 -15.83 3.16
C PRO A 140 14.58 -15.21 3.65
N PHE A 141 13.54 -15.26 2.84
CA PHE A 141 12.23 -14.66 3.09
C PHE A 141 11.10 -15.57 2.63
N PRO A 142 9.88 -15.45 3.18
CA PRO A 142 8.71 -16.16 2.70
C PRO A 142 8.42 -15.83 1.22
N TYR A 143 8.23 -16.88 0.41
CA TYR A 143 7.76 -16.76 -0.97
C TYR A 143 6.41 -17.43 -1.06
N LEU A 144 5.36 -16.62 -1.19
CA LEU A 144 3.96 -16.99 -1.03
C LEU A 144 3.24 -17.08 -2.37
N HIS A 145 2.26 -17.96 -2.46
CA HIS A 145 1.41 -18.13 -3.65
C HIS A 145 -0.02 -17.72 -3.33
N ASP A 146 -0.56 -16.77 -4.09
CA ASP A 146 -1.98 -16.43 -4.08
C ASP A 146 -2.63 -16.80 -5.43
N PRO A 147 -3.20 -18.00 -5.54
CA PRO A 147 -3.87 -18.45 -6.76
C PRO A 147 -5.16 -17.66 -7.05
N THR A 148 -5.70 -16.94 -6.07
CA THR A 148 -6.89 -16.08 -6.27
C THR A 148 -6.54 -14.78 -6.98
N GLN A 149 -5.28 -14.40 -6.95
CA GLN A 149 -4.75 -13.14 -7.48
C GLN A 149 -5.31 -11.89 -6.76
N GLN A 150 -6.06 -12.09 -5.67
CA GLN A 150 -6.79 -11.01 -5.03
C GLN A 150 -5.85 -10.02 -4.35
N ILE A 151 -4.81 -10.52 -3.65
CA ILE A 151 -3.89 -9.63 -2.93
C ILE A 151 -3.13 -8.68 -3.88
N ALA A 152 -2.75 -9.17 -5.07
CA ALA A 152 -2.11 -8.30 -6.06
C ALA A 152 -3.08 -7.26 -6.64
N LYS A 153 -4.35 -7.63 -6.83
CA LYS A 153 -5.40 -6.68 -7.25
C LYS A 153 -5.63 -5.61 -6.17
N ASP A 154 -5.67 -6.00 -4.90
CA ASP A 154 -5.86 -5.09 -3.77
C ASP A 154 -4.68 -4.12 -3.60
N TYR A 155 -3.46 -4.56 -3.89
CA TYR A 155 -2.27 -3.70 -3.96
C TYR A 155 -2.21 -2.87 -5.25
N GLY A 156 -3.03 -3.15 -6.24
CA GLY A 156 -2.93 -2.53 -7.57
C GLY A 156 -1.65 -2.88 -8.32
N ALA A 157 -1.02 -4.03 -8.00
CA ALA A 157 0.21 -4.47 -8.65
C ALA A 157 -0.06 -4.87 -10.10
N ILE A 158 0.69 -4.30 -11.04
CA ILE A 158 0.51 -4.53 -12.49
C ILE A 158 1.73 -5.17 -13.16
N LYS A 159 2.86 -5.23 -12.45
CA LYS A 159 4.14 -5.74 -12.95
C LYS A 159 4.72 -6.81 -12.02
N THR A 160 5.65 -7.59 -12.55
CA THR A 160 6.58 -8.43 -11.82
C THR A 160 7.99 -8.17 -12.34
N PRO A 161 8.93 -7.72 -11.47
CA PRO A 161 8.73 -7.42 -10.06
C PRO A 161 8.07 -6.04 -9.83
N GLU A 162 7.31 -5.91 -8.74
CA GLU A 162 6.82 -4.63 -8.23
C GLU A 162 6.90 -4.62 -6.71
N PHE A 163 7.36 -3.51 -6.13
CA PHE A 163 7.73 -3.43 -4.72
C PHE A 163 6.87 -2.41 -3.98
N PHE A 164 6.54 -2.75 -2.73
CA PHE A 164 5.86 -1.87 -1.78
C PHE A 164 6.64 -1.87 -0.48
N VAL A 165 7.05 -0.69 0.00
CA VAL A 165 7.66 -0.52 1.32
C VAL A 165 6.60 0.01 2.28
N LEU A 166 6.39 -0.71 3.37
CA LEU A 166 5.44 -0.36 4.41
C LEU A 166 6.18 0.09 5.67
N ASP A 167 5.67 1.11 6.33
CA ASP A 167 6.17 1.54 7.62
C ASP A 167 5.71 0.60 8.76
N GLY A 168 6.22 0.83 9.98
CA GLY A 168 5.89 0.03 11.15
C GLY A 168 4.41 0.09 11.57
N SER A 169 3.62 0.99 11.00
CA SER A 169 2.16 1.03 11.15
C SER A 169 1.40 0.28 10.05
N GLY A 170 2.13 -0.27 9.06
CA GLY A 170 1.57 -0.97 7.91
C GLY A 170 1.03 -0.05 6.83
N LYS A 171 1.49 1.19 6.75
CA LYS A 171 1.13 2.14 5.69
C LYS A 171 2.16 2.13 4.57
N VAL A 172 1.69 2.33 3.34
CA VAL A 172 2.53 2.41 2.15
C VAL A 172 3.40 3.66 2.21
N ALA A 173 4.72 3.48 2.29
CA ALA A 173 5.72 4.55 2.27
C ALA A 173 6.36 4.73 0.89
N TYR A 174 6.47 3.64 0.12
CA TYR A 174 6.99 3.63 -1.26
C TYR A 174 6.32 2.53 -2.07
N MET A 175 6.17 2.75 -3.38
CA MET A 175 5.75 1.72 -4.34
C MET A 175 6.39 1.93 -5.72
N GLY A 176 6.74 0.82 -6.41
CA GLY A 176 7.33 0.83 -7.75
C GLY A 176 8.49 -0.14 -7.95
N ALA A 177 9.55 0.32 -8.63
CA ALA A 177 10.74 -0.47 -8.98
C ALA A 177 11.69 -0.68 -7.81
N LEU A 178 12.51 -1.75 -7.85
CA LEU A 178 13.57 -2.01 -6.85
C LEU A 178 14.64 -0.90 -6.86
N ASP A 179 15.08 -0.57 -8.06
CA ASP A 179 16.14 0.39 -8.34
C ASP A 179 15.98 0.95 -9.78
N ASP A 180 16.94 1.72 -10.26
CA ASP A 180 16.95 2.34 -11.59
C ASP A 180 17.57 1.49 -12.69
N SER A 181 17.99 0.22 -12.39
CA SER A 181 18.63 -0.69 -13.34
C SER A 181 17.93 -2.07 -13.36
N PRO A 182 17.01 -2.32 -14.30
CA PRO A 182 16.25 -3.57 -14.35
C PRO A 182 17.13 -4.83 -14.39
N ASP A 183 18.24 -4.77 -15.12
CA ASP A 183 19.21 -5.88 -15.26
C ASP A 183 20.36 -5.84 -14.23
N GLY A 184 20.36 -4.83 -13.35
CA GLY A 184 21.37 -4.67 -12.29
C GLY A 184 22.74 -4.23 -12.72
N LYS A 185 22.99 -3.96 -14.03
CA LYS A 185 24.34 -3.64 -14.52
C LYS A 185 24.80 -2.22 -14.21
N ALA A 186 23.85 -1.30 -14.00
CA ALA A 186 24.15 0.11 -13.81
C ALA A 186 23.29 0.75 -12.72
N VAL A 187 23.18 0.08 -11.55
CA VAL A 187 22.42 0.60 -10.42
C VAL A 187 23.08 1.85 -9.87
N THR A 188 22.41 2.99 -9.98
CA THR A 188 22.84 4.27 -9.40
C THR A 188 21.92 4.72 -8.27
N LYS A 189 20.63 4.28 -8.26
CA LYS A 189 19.63 4.60 -7.24
C LYS A 189 18.96 3.34 -6.75
N ARG A 190 19.01 3.11 -5.45
CA ARG A 190 18.42 1.94 -4.79
C ARG A 190 17.08 2.33 -4.14
N HIS A 191 16.04 2.51 -4.94
CA HIS A 191 14.75 3.08 -4.52
C HIS A 191 14.15 2.41 -3.28
N VAL A 192 14.06 1.07 -3.28
CA VAL A 192 13.52 0.32 -2.12
C VAL A 192 14.43 0.45 -0.91
N ALA A 193 15.76 0.34 -1.06
CA ALA A 193 16.68 0.47 0.05
C ALA A 193 16.66 1.89 0.65
N GLU A 194 16.63 2.93 -0.18
CA GLU A 194 16.50 4.32 0.25
C GLU A 194 15.17 4.56 1.00
N ALA A 195 14.07 3.95 0.53
CA ALA A 195 12.80 4.02 1.21
C ALA A 195 12.82 3.30 2.57
N VAL A 196 13.44 2.11 2.65
CA VAL A 196 13.64 1.37 3.91
C VAL A 196 14.46 2.20 4.90
N GLU A 197 15.55 2.83 4.45
CA GLU A 197 16.37 3.70 5.31
C GLU A 197 15.56 4.88 5.86
N ALA A 198 14.77 5.53 5.03
CA ALA A 198 13.92 6.64 5.47
C ALA A 198 12.89 6.19 6.52
N VAL A 199 12.21 5.05 6.27
CA VAL A 199 11.23 4.47 7.21
C VAL A 199 11.89 4.13 8.55
N LEU A 200 13.04 3.45 8.53
CA LEU A 200 13.78 3.10 9.75
C LEU A 200 14.25 4.34 10.53
N ALA A 201 14.50 5.46 9.84
CA ALA A 201 14.82 6.74 10.45
C ALA A 201 13.59 7.53 10.92
N GLY A 202 12.38 6.97 10.82
CA GLY A 202 11.12 7.66 11.14
C GLY A 202 10.78 8.82 10.19
N LYS A 203 11.30 8.79 8.96
CA LYS A 203 11.10 9.82 7.95
C LYS A 203 10.33 9.29 6.74
N ALA A 204 9.66 10.17 6.04
CA ALA A 204 9.09 9.84 4.74
C ALA A 204 10.21 9.72 3.67
N PRO A 205 10.15 8.74 2.77
CA PRO A 205 11.06 8.68 1.63
C PRO A 205 10.97 9.93 0.77
N THR A 206 12.11 10.40 0.24
CA THR A 206 12.16 11.53 -0.70
C THR A 206 11.48 11.18 -2.01
N LEU A 207 11.77 9.97 -2.55
CA LEU A 207 11.09 9.39 -3.69
C LEU A 207 10.10 8.35 -3.16
N ARG A 208 8.81 8.53 -3.44
CA ARG A 208 7.76 7.68 -2.88
C ARG A 208 7.15 6.74 -3.90
N GLU A 209 7.21 7.09 -5.18
CA GLU A 209 6.67 6.29 -6.27
C GLU A 209 7.61 6.31 -7.46
N THR A 210 7.70 5.18 -8.15
CA THR A 210 8.34 5.06 -9.47
C THR A 210 7.50 4.18 -10.37
N VAL A 211 7.70 4.30 -11.67
CA VAL A 211 7.11 3.36 -12.64
C VAL A 211 7.64 1.96 -12.34
N PRO A 212 6.78 0.96 -12.10
CA PRO A 212 7.25 -0.42 -11.92
C PRO A 212 7.77 -0.97 -13.25
N ILE A 213 8.94 -1.61 -13.20
CA ILE A 213 9.64 -2.14 -14.39
C ILE A 213 9.60 -3.65 -14.36
N GLY A 214 8.99 -4.28 -15.38
CA GLY A 214 8.87 -5.73 -15.44
C GLY A 214 7.81 -6.23 -16.40
N CYS A 215 7.56 -7.54 -16.37
CA CYS A 215 6.48 -8.18 -17.11
C CYS A 215 5.12 -7.80 -16.49
N ARG A 216 4.07 -7.79 -17.29
CA ARG A 216 2.72 -7.60 -16.74
C ARG A 216 2.32 -8.81 -15.90
N VAL A 217 1.68 -8.56 -14.76
CA VAL A 217 0.99 -9.61 -13.99
C VAL A 217 -0.05 -10.28 -14.92
N ARG A 218 -0.03 -11.61 -14.95
CA ARG A 218 -0.93 -12.39 -15.80
C ARG A 218 -2.25 -12.64 -15.07
N TYR A 219 -3.05 -11.58 -14.90
CA TYR A 219 -4.38 -11.72 -14.31
C TYR A 219 -5.28 -12.60 -15.17
N ALA A 220 -5.98 -13.54 -14.53
CA ALA A 220 -7.06 -14.28 -15.15
C ALA A 220 -8.15 -13.29 -15.60
N ARG A 221 -8.75 -13.53 -16.77
CA ARG A 221 -9.92 -12.75 -17.20
C ARG A 221 -11.10 -13.17 -16.32
N ASP A 222 -11.74 -12.22 -15.68
CA ASP A 222 -13.00 -12.49 -15.01
C ASP A 222 -14.01 -13.02 -16.02
N ALA A 223 -14.81 -14.03 -15.62
CA ALA A 223 -15.83 -14.67 -16.49
C ALA A 223 -16.87 -13.66 -17.04
N ARG A 224 -16.88 -12.40 -16.57
CA ARG A 224 -17.72 -11.28 -17.00
C ARG A 224 -17.03 -10.28 -17.91
N GLY A 225 -15.81 -10.54 -18.39
CA GLY A 225 -15.13 -9.65 -19.37
C GLY A 225 -14.62 -8.33 -18.83
N THR A 226 -14.55 -8.13 -17.53
CA THR A 226 -13.94 -6.94 -16.94
C THR A 226 -12.43 -6.98 -17.11
N LYS A 227 -11.90 -6.00 -17.83
CA LYS A 227 -10.49 -5.85 -18.14
C LYS A 227 -9.72 -5.54 -16.84
N ALA A 228 -8.52 -6.13 -16.67
CA ALA A 228 -7.58 -5.73 -15.63
C ALA A 228 -7.37 -4.21 -15.62
N PRO A 229 -7.04 -3.59 -14.45
CA PRO A 229 -6.74 -2.17 -14.39
C PRO A 229 -5.69 -1.82 -15.44
N THR A 230 -6.00 -0.88 -16.30
CA THR A 230 -5.06 -0.31 -17.28
C THR A 230 -4.19 0.73 -16.59
N PRO A 231 -2.89 0.80 -16.90
CA PRO A 231 -2.00 1.80 -16.36
C PRO A 231 -2.40 3.21 -16.73
#